data_4abb7a5b4d933150034d72600c546a47
#
_entry.id   4abb7a5b4d933150034d72600c546a47
#
_cell.length_a   1.000
_cell.length_b   1.000
_cell.length_c   1.000
_cell.angle_alpha   90.00
_cell.angle_beta   90.00
_cell.angle_gamma   90.00
#
_symmetry.space_group_name_H-M   'P 1'
#
loop_
_entity.id
_entity.type
_entity.pdbx_description
1 polymer ?
#
loop_
_entity_poly.entity_id
_entity_poly.type
_entity_poly.pdbx_seq_one_letter_code
_entity_poly.pdbx_strand_id
1 'polypeptide(L)'
;AGNGLNDVSPFNLSAWGADLHDDVINVSGSGRDYLLTAWYKHVYELDHGHSVDLTLGLIDASRYLDQNVYANDEYNQFMNPALSNAPNTFFPSYDLGIATVWHRDQWIFSGALMEVHQLTSPDKYTFYGIQARYTLETRLGTGHYRVLLNGDRDFIDEAGASKQRNDVMIISIDQQFGDTVGAFTRMGWRLDNESINYRAVYTGGIDIGGTGWGRVLDNIGIALGYMNGGNTRIIRTRLAEAYYRMVIDPKLAFTADIQYMRDQYFSIPDAEGIIYSLRATINF
;
A
#
# COMPACT_ATOMS: atom_id res chain seq x y z
N ALA A 1 9.38 5.36 -12.82
CA ALA A 1 7.98 5.40 -13.25
C ALA A 1 7.55 3.99 -13.65
N GLY A 2 6.36 3.57 -13.27
CA GLY A 2 5.74 2.34 -13.72
C GLY A 2 4.77 2.63 -14.85
N ASN A 3 4.66 1.75 -15.80
CA ASN A 3 3.66 1.82 -16.86
C ASN A 3 3.21 0.39 -17.22
N GLY A 4 1.91 0.12 -17.18
CA GLY A 4 1.29 -1.11 -17.66
C GLY A 4 1.05 -1.06 -19.16
N LEU A 5 1.35 -2.16 -19.86
CA LEU A 5 1.04 -2.28 -21.27
C LEU A 5 -0.40 -2.77 -21.52
N ASN A 6 -1.11 -3.18 -20.49
CA ASN A 6 -2.48 -3.67 -20.56
C ASN A 6 -3.23 -3.34 -19.27
N ASP A 7 -3.94 -2.24 -19.29
CA ASP A 7 -4.76 -1.71 -18.20
C ASP A 7 -6.20 -2.23 -18.20
N VAL A 8 -6.58 -3.00 -19.22
CA VAL A 8 -7.94 -3.57 -19.32
C VAL A 8 -8.07 -4.79 -18.42
N SER A 9 -8.81 -4.64 -17.34
CA SER A 9 -9.08 -5.72 -16.38
C SER A 9 -10.58 -5.88 -16.17
N PRO A 10 -11.12 -7.12 -16.17
CA PRO A 10 -12.50 -7.37 -15.79
C PRO A 10 -12.74 -7.34 -14.28
N PHE A 11 -11.66 -7.24 -13.51
CA PHE A 11 -11.68 -7.28 -12.04
C PHE A 11 -11.91 -5.90 -11.44
N ASN A 12 -12.48 -5.87 -10.23
CA ASN A 12 -12.69 -4.63 -9.49
C ASN A 12 -11.38 -3.99 -9.00
N LEU A 13 -10.37 -4.82 -8.74
CA LEU A 13 -9.01 -4.37 -8.46
C LEU A 13 -8.14 -4.59 -9.68
N SER A 14 -7.23 -3.64 -9.93
CA SER A 14 -6.18 -3.84 -10.92
C SER A 14 -5.27 -5.00 -10.49
N ALA A 15 -4.74 -5.75 -11.44
CA ALA A 15 -3.66 -6.70 -11.20
C ALA A 15 -2.27 -6.03 -11.08
N TRP A 16 -2.24 -4.72 -11.18
CA TRP A 16 -1.04 -3.92 -11.26
C TRP A 16 -1.20 -2.62 -10.45
N GLY A 17 -0.36 -2.40 -9.45
CA GLY A 17 -0.36 -1.21 -8.59
C GLY A 17 0.65 -0.14 -8.98
N ALA A 18 1.72 -0.52 -9.68
CA ALA A 18 2.83 0.38 -10.00
C ALA A 18 2.59 1.25 -11.25
N ASP A 19 1.45 1.93 -11.32
CA ASP A 19 1.13 2.84 -12.41
C ASP A 19 1.37 4.30 -12.01
N LEU A 20 2.64 4.69 -12.08
CA LEU A 20 3.06 6.06 -11.78
C LEU A 20 3.02 6.97 -13.02
N HIS A 21 2.78 6.42 -14.21
CA HIS A 21 2.83 7.20 -15.44
C HIS A 21 1.72 8.27 -15.45
N ASP A 22 0.50 7.88 -15.13
CA ASP A 22 -0.63 8.80 -15.10
C ASP A 22 -0.49 9.82 -13.96
N ASP A 23 0.08 9.42 -12.83
CA ASP A 23 0.36 10.31 -11.71
C ASP A 23 1.36 11.41 -12.07
N VAL A 24 2.41 11.11 -12.88
CA VAL A 24 3.41 12.12 -13.26
C VAL A 24 2.90 13.10 -14.30
N ILE A 25 1.90 12.75 -15.09
CA ILE A 25 1.31 13.63 -16.12
C ILE A 25 0.37 14.67 -15.47
N ASN A 26 -0.43 14.25 -14.51
CA ASN A 26 -1.38 15.12 -13.85
C ASN A 26 -1.53 14.75 -12.37
N VAL A 27 -0.53 15.08 -11.58
CA VAL A 27 -0.44 14.70 -10.17
C VAL A 27 -1.64 15.25 -9.39
N SER A 28 -2.50 14.34 -8.93
CA SER A 28 -3.70 14.64 -8.12
C SER A 28 -4.55 15.77 -8.72
N GLY A 29 -4.69 15.85 -10.04
CA GLY A 29 -5.45 16.88 -10.72
C GLY A 29 -4.88 18.31 -10.62
N SER A 30 -3.68 18.47 -10.08
CA SER A 30 -3.10 19.80 -9.77
C SER A 30 -2.28 20.40 -10.90
N GLY A 31 -2.04 19.70 -12.00
CA GLY A 31 -1.22 20.16 -13.13
C GLY A 31 0.25 20.38 -12.77
N ARG A 32 0.77 19.66 -11.77
CA ARG A 32 2.17 19.74 -11.32
C ARG A 32 3.08 18.73 -11.99
N ASP A 33 2.93 18.53 -13.27
CA ASP A 33 3.61 17.47 -14.01
C ASP A 33 5.05 17.23 -13.54
N TYR A 34 5.39 15.96 -13.28
CA TYR A 34 6.70 15.44 -12.86
C TYR A 34 7.20 15.85 -11.47
N LEU A 35 6.57 16.78 -10.75
CA LEU A 35 6.94 17.10 -9.37
C LEU A 35 6.10 16.28 -8.39
N LEU A 36 6.56 15.10 -8.04
CA LEU A 36 5.85 14.20 -7.13
C LEU A 36 6.00 14.65 -5.68
N THR A 37 7.20 14.81 -5.19
CA THR A 37 7.47 15.17 -3.79
C THR A 37 8.43 16.34 -3.68
N ALA A 38 8.13 17.27 -2.76
CA ALA A 38 9.03 18.35 -2.36
C ALA A 38 8.70 18.70 -0.90
N TRP A 39 9.61 18.38 -0.01
CA TRP A 39 9.34 18.50 1.42
C TRP A 39 10.58 18.97 2.18
N TYR A 40 10.34 19.56 3.34
CA TYR A 40 11.33 19.86 4.37
C TYR A 40 11.09 18.98 5.58
N LYS A 41 12.15 18.38 6.11
CA LYS A 41 12.11 17.57 7.33
C LYS A 41 13.03 18.18 8.37
N HIS A 42 12.52 18.33 9.59
CA HIS A 42 13.31 18.67 10.76
C HIS A 42 13.26 17.54 11.79
N VAL A 43 14.42 17.21 12.36
CA VAL A 43 14.54 16.20 13.42
C VAL A 43 14.85 16.90 14.73
N TYR A 44 13.98 16.73 15.69
CA TYR A 44 14.19 17.19 17.06
C TYR A 44 14.73 16.02 17.88
N GLU A 45 16.01 16.11 18.25
CA GLU A 45 16.60 15.15 19.16
C GLU A 45 16.10 15.42 20.59
N LEU A 46 15.67 14.36 21.27
CA LEU A 46 15.18 14.39 22.63
C LEU A 46 16.12 13.61 23.54
N ASP A 47 15.91 13.70 24.84
CA ASP A 47 16.70 12.94 25.82
C ASP A 47 16.55 11.41 25.61
N HIS A 48 17.56 10.66 26.05
CA HIS A 48 17.62 9.20 26.01
C HIS A 48 17.60 8.58 24.62
N GLY A 49 18.02 9.32 23.58
CA GLY A 49 18.09 8.83 22.20
C GLY A 49 16.71 8.76 21.50
N HIS A 50 15.71 9.42 22.06
CA HIS A 50 14.42 9.60 21.40
C HIS A 50 14.50 10.73 20.37
N SER A 51 13.64 10.72 19.36
CA SER A 51 13.55 11.82 18.40
C SER A 51 12.12 12.02 17.89
N VAL A 52 11.84 13.24 17.43
CA VAL A 52 10.62 13.57 16.70
C VAL A 52 10.99 14.17 15.36
N ASP A 53 10.57 13.50 14.30
CA ASP A 53 10.69 13.99 12.94
C ASP A 53 9.42 14.79 12.58
N LEU A 54 9.58 15.98 12.05
CA LEU A 54 8.50 16.79 11.50
C LEU A 54 8.77 17.03 10.01
N THR A 55 7.85 16.63 9.15
CA THR A 55 7.94 16.82 7.69
C THR A 55 6.79 17.69 7.20
N LEU A 56 7.06 18.64 6.33
CA LEU A 56 6.11 19.58 5.73
C LEU A 56 6.36 19.66 4.23
N GLY A 57 5.32 19.63 3.41
CA GLY A 57 5.43 19.82 1.96
C GLY A 57 4.56 18.86 1.16
N LEU A 58 4.96 18.60 -0.08
CA LEU A 58 4.34 17.59 -0.94
C LEU A 58 4.84 16.22 -0.49
N ILE A 59 3.99 15.46 0.15
CA ILE A 59 4.34 14.18 0.77
C ILE A 59 3.48 13.04 0.22
N ASP A 60 3.89 11.84 0.55
CA ASP A 60 3.21 10.58 0.28
C ASP A 60 2.90 9.92 1.62
N ALA A 61 1.62 9.68 1.93
CA ALA A 61 1.17 9.13 3.20
C ALA A 61 1.74 7.72 3.46
N SER A 62 1.93 6.92 2.40
CA SER A 62 2.45 5.56 2.51
C SER A 62 3.89 5.50 3.05
N ARG A 63 4.64 6.60 2.98
CA ARG A 63 5.97 6.71 3.58
C ARG A 63 5.96 6.80 5.10
N TYR A 64 4.83 7.09 5.71
CA TYR A 64 4.68 7.27 7.16
C TYR A 64 3.76 6.24 7.79
N LEU A 65 2.88 5.63 6.97
CA LEU A 65 1.85 4.69 7.42
C LEU A 65 1.99 3.35 6.70
N ASP A 66 1.71 2.25 7.42
CA ASP A 66 1.69 0.86 6.92
C ASP A 66 2.96 0.43 6.15
N GLN A 67 4.12 0.80 6.66
CA GLN A 67 5.41 0.38 6.12
C GLN A 67 5.68 -1.11 6.44
N ASN A 68 4.97 -2.03 5.79
CA ASN A 68 5.19 -3.46 5.91
C ASN A 68 6.45 -3.85 5.13
N VAL A 69 7.34 -4.62 5.74
CA VAL A 69 8.65 -4.96 5.15
C VAL A 69 8.52 -5.85 3.91
N TYR A 70 7.50 -6.72 3.85
CA TYR A 70 7.36 -7.74 2.80
C TYR A 70 6.22 -7.47 1.83
N ALA A 71 5.42 -6.44 2.08
CA ALA A 71 4.21 -6.15 1.31
C ALA A 71 3.86 -4.65 1.35
N ASN A 72 4.71 -3.81 0.77
CA ASN A 72 4.52 -2.35 0.69
C ASN A 72 5.22 -1.71 -0.51
N ASP A 73 5.74 -2.49 -1.44
CA ASP A 73 6.50 -2.01 -2.58
C ASP A 73 6.02 -2.71 -3.87
N GLU A 74 5.11 -2.05 -4.58
CA GLU A 74 4.56 -2.53 -5.86
C GLU A 74 5.58 -2.57 -7.01
N TYR A 75 6.77 -1.99 -6.81
CA TYR A 75 7.84 -2.00 -7.81
C TYR A 75 8.80 -3.19 -7.64
N ASN A 76 8.96 -3.71 -6.43
CA ASN A 76 9.91 -4.77 -6.13
C ASN A 76 9.31 -6.00 -5.46
N GLN A 77 8.09 -5.90 -4.94
CA GLN A 77 7.37 -6.98 -4.26
C GLN A 77 6.12 -7.39 -5.07
N PHE A 78 4.99 -7.63 -4.40
CA PHE A 78 3.72 -7.99 -5.04
C PHE A 78 3.25 -6.89 -6.01
N MET A 79 2.69 -7.31 -7.15
CA MET A 79 2.19 -6.39 -8.16
C MET A 79 0.77 -5.92 -7.87
N ASN A 80 -0.03 -6.78 -7.22
CA ASN A 80 -1.42 -6.45 -6.93
C ASN A 80 -1.51 -5.42 -5.79
N PRO A 81 -2.19 -4.28 -5.99
CA PRO A 81 -2.29 -3.23 -4.97
C PRO A 81 -2.96 -3.71 -3.66
N ALA A 82 -3.79 -4.74 -3.71
CA ALA A 82 -4.40 -5.32 -2.50
C ALA A 82 -3.39 -5.98 -1.57
N LEU A 83 -2.20 -6.31 -2.04
CA LEU A 83 -1.12 -6.88 -1.23
C LEU A 83 -0.12 -5.81 -0.80
N SER A 84 0.03 -4.72 -1.55
CA SER A 84 0.92 -3.61 -1.19
C SER A 84 0.30 -2.69 -0.13
N ASN A 85 -1.02 -2.47 -0.20
CA ASN A 85 -1.79 -1.69 0.76
C ASN A 85 -3.12 -2.38 1.08
N ALA A 86 -3.87 -1.88 2.06
CA ALA A 86 -5.22 -2.37 2.31
C ALA A 86 -6.21 -1.72 1.32
N PRO A 87 -6.90 -2.48 0.46
CA PRO A 87 -7.76 -1.92 -0.59
C PRO A 87 -9.09 -1.33 -0.10
N ASN A 88 -9.33 -1.30 1.21
CA ASN A 88 -10.45 -0.61 1.84
C ASN A 88 -10.05 0.74 2.46
N THR A 89 -8.83 1.19 2.17
CA THR A 89 -8.34 2.52 2.48
C THR A 89 -7.58 3.07 1.28
N PHE A 90 -7.39 4.37 1.25
CA PHE A 90 -6.56 5.04 0.27
C PHE A 90 -5.52 5.89 1.02
N PHE A 91 -4.25 5.65 0.74
CA PHE A 91 -3.16 6.50 1.21
C PHE A 91 -2.83 7.50 0.11
N PRO A 92 -3.18 8.78 0.29
CA PRO A 92 -2.91 9.79 -0.74
C PRO A 92 -1.41 10.02 -0.91
N SER A 93 -1.02 10.24 -2.15
CA SER A 93 0.34 10.50 -2.55
C SER A 93 0.45 11.88 -3.21
N TYR A 94 1.61 12.52 -3.04
CA TYR A 94 2.04 13.68 -3.81
C TYR A 94 1.22 14.96 -3.59
N ASP A 95 0.61 15.13 -2.42
CA ASP A 95 -0.13 16.35 -2.06
C ASP A 95 0.43 17.06 -0.82
N LEU A 96 -0.09 18.27 -0.59
CA LEU A 96 0.37 19.10 0.52
C LEU A 96 -0.03 18.48 1.86
N GLY A 97 0.96 18.30 2.72
CA GLY A 97 0.71 17.69 4.01
C GLY A 97 1.79 17.96 5.05
N ILE A 98 1.47 17.49 6.24
CA ILE A 98 2.36 17.43 7.39
C ILE A 98 2.41 15.99 7.89
N ALA A 99 3.61 15.52 8.20
CA ALA A 99 3.79 14.23 8.84
C ALA A 99 4.73 14.36 10.05
N THR A 100 4.46 13.55 11.06
CA THR A 100 5.30 13.45 12.25
C THR A 100 5.60 11.99 12.56
N VAL A 101 6.83 11.72 13.00
CA VAL A 101 7.27 10.40 13.45
C VAL A 101 8.01 10.54 14.77
N TRP A 102 7.49 9.94 15.83
CA TRP A 102 8.12 9.92 17.13
C TRP A 102 8.77 8.56 17.39
N HIS A 103 10.08 8.56 17.52
CA HIS A 103 10.91 7.39 17.83
C HIS A 103 11.12 7.31 19.34
N ARG A 104 10.69 6.19 19.96
CA ARG A 104 10.79 5.96 21.38
C ARG A 104 11.05 4.49 21.69
N ASP A 105 12.30 4.12 21.95
CA ASP A 105 12.73 2.74 22.20
C ASP A 105 12.26 1.80 21.08
N GLN A 106 11.47 0.77 21.39
CA GLN A 106 10.87 -0.16 20.45
C GLN A 106 9.59 0.37 19.78
N TRP A 107 9.10 1.54 20.20
CA TRP A 107 7.88 2.15 19.67
C TRP A 107 8.18 3.23 18.65
N ILE A 108 7.37 3.25 17.60
CA ILE A 108 7.29 4.39 16.67
C ILE A 108 5.83 4.79 16.55
N PHE A 109 5.56 6.06 16.77
CA PHE A 109 4.26 6.67 16.56
C PHE A 109 4.35 7.59 15.36
N SER A 110 3.50 7.37 14.36
CA SER A 110 3.46 8.17 13.15
C SER A 110 2.11 8.84 12.98
N GLY A 111 2.09 10.02 12.37
CA GLY A 111 0.88 10.71 11.99
C GLY A 111 1.07 11.45 10.69
N ALA A 112 0.02 11.52 9.87
CA ALA A 112 -0.02 12.31 8.64
C ALA A 112 -1.36 13.03 8.51
N LEU A 113 -1.32 14.27 8.04
CA LEU A 113 -2.48 15.09 7.69
C LEU A 113 -2.21 15.71 6.32
N MET A 114 -3.13 15.54 5.37
CA MET A 114 -2.95 16.03 4.00
C MET A 114 -4.21 16.69 3.47
N GLU A 115 -4.05 17.72 2.67
CA GLU A 115 -5.10 18.31 1.84
C GLU A 115 -4.94 17.73 0.43
N VAL A 116 -5.86 16.87 0.00
CA VAL A 116 -5.75 16.05 -1.19
C VAL A 116 -6.66 16.56 -2.29
N HIS A 117 -6.14 16.68 -3.51
CA HIS A 117 -6.91 17.03 -4.69
C HIS A 117 -7.62 15.78 -5.23
N GLN A 118 -8.84 15.95 -5.76
CA GLN A 118 -9.57 14.90 -6.43
C GLN A 118 -9.41 15.02 -7.94
N LEU A 119 -9.16 13.90 -8.62
CA LEU A 119 -9.03 13.86 -10.08
C LEU A 119 -10.33 14.23 -10.81
N THR A 120 -11.47 13.93 -10.20
CA THR A 120 -12.81 14.05 -10.81
C THR A 120 -13.58 15.30 -10.35
N SER A 121 -13.04 16.07 -9.42
CA SER A 121 -13.70 17.26 -8.85
C SER A 121 -12.67 18.35 -8.53
N PRO A 122 -13.02 19.63 -8.68
CA PRO A 122 -12.17 20.73 -8.19
C PRO A 122 -12.09 20.81 -6.66
N ASP A 123 -12.94 20.07 -5.97
CA ASP A 123 -12.96 20.04 -4.51
C ASP A 123 -11.76 19.25 -3.98
N LYS A 124 -11.38 19.58 -2.77
CA LYS A 124 -10.35 18.88 -2.02
C LYS A 124 -10.97 18.15 -0.85
N TYR A 125 -10.29 17.12 -0.38
CA TYR A 125 -10.65 16.46 0.87
C TYR A 125 -9.46 16.42 1.83
N THR A 126 -9.74 16.22 3.10
CA THR A 126 -8.71 16.11 4.13
C THR A 126 -8.51 14.64 4.49
N PHE A 127 -7.29 14.14 4.28
CA PHE A 127 -6.84 12.84 4.77
C PHE A 127 -6.14 13.00 6.12
N TYR A 128 -6.34 12.04 7.01
CA TYR A 128 -5.58 11.88 8.24
C TYR A 128 -5.28 10.42 8.51
N GLY A 129 -4.14 10.18 9.16
CA GLY A 129 -3.76 8.85 9.61
C GLY A 129 -2.87 8.91 10.83
N ILE A 130 -3.03 7.95 11.72
CA ILE A 130 -2.17 7.76 12.88
C ILE A 130 -1.81 6.27 13.02
N GLN A 131 -0.59 6.00 13.44
CA GLN A 131 -0.06 4.64 13.60
C GLN A 131 0.74 4.52 14.88
N ALA A 132 0.58 3.40 15.56
CA ALA A 132 1.54 2.91 16.54
C ALA A 132 2.20 1.64 15.99
N ARG A 133 3.54 1.61 15.95
CA ARG A 133 4.35 0.45 15.58
C ARG A 133 5.20 0.03 16.76
N TYR A 134 5.18 -1.26 17.08
CA TYR A 134 6.07 -1.91 18.01
C TYR A 134 7.05 -2.81 17.28
N THR A 135 8.35 -2.68 17.55
CA THR A 135 9.40 -3.55 16.99
C THR A 135 9.80 -4.56 18.06
N LEU A 136 9.77 -5.83 17.71
CA LEU A 136 10.14 -6.94 18.60
C LEU A 136 11.31 -7.71 18.01
N GLU A 137 12.43 -7.67 18.70
CA GLU A 137 13.58 -8.51 18.40
C GLU A 137 13.42 -9.86 19.08
N THR A 138 13.41 -10.93 18.31
CA THR A 138 13.29 -12.31 18.78
C THR A 138 14.46 -13.15 18.32
N ARG A 139 14.60 -14.36 18.85
CA ARG A 139 15.58 -15.35 18.34
C ARG A 139 15.29 -15.79 16.89
N LEU A 140 14.08 -15.60 16.42
CA LEU A 140 13.67 -15.94 15.05
C LEU A 140 13.98 -14.80 14.08
N GLY A 141 14.09 -13.57 14.53
CA GLY A 141 14.32 -12.36 13.74
C GLY A 141 13.48 -11.21 14.24
N THR A 142 13.52 -10.10 13.53
CA THR A 142 12.80 -8.86 13.82
C THR A 142 11.35 -8.94 13.36
N GLY A 143 10.43 -8.50 14.21
CA GLY A 143 9.00 -8.35 13.88
C GLY A 143 8.51 -6.93 14.09
N HIS A 144 7.57 -6.47 13.26
CA HIS A 144 6.91 -5.18 13.39
C HIS A 144 5.39 -5.37 13.47
N TYR A 145 4.81 -4.82 14.52
CA TYR A 145 3.38 -4.93 14.83
C TYR A 145 2.78 -3.53 14.82
N ARG A 146 1.85 -3.27 13.89
CA ARG A 146 1.25 -1.95 13.63
C ARG A 146 -0.24 -1.97 13.85
N VAL A 147 -0.74 -0.92 14.45
CA VAL A 147 -2.16 -0.57 14.47
C VAL A 147 -2.29 0.83 13.89
N LEU A 148 -3.14 0.97 12.90
CA LEU A 148 -3.39 2.23 12.20
C LEU A 148 -4.87 2.59 12.31
N LEU A 149 -5.13 3.88 12.44
CA LEU A 149 -6.43 4.51 12.22
C LEU A 149 -6.22 5.59 11.16
N ASN A 150 -6.94 5.51 10.09
CA ASN A 150 -6.90 6.54 9.05
C ASN A 150 -8.30 6.84 8.52
N GLY A 151 -8.41 7.93 7.82
CA GLY A 151 -9.65 8.29 7.19
C GLY A 151 -9.57 9.57 6.41
N ASP A 152 -10.68 9.91 5.77
CA ASP A 152 -10.83 11.15 5.04
C ASP A 152 -12.14 11.85 5.40
N ARG A 153 -12.17 13.15 5.10
CA ARG A 153 -13.32 14.02 5.28
C ARG A 153 -13.54 14.80 4.01
N ASP A 154 -14.82 14.99 3.69
CA ASP A 154 -15.25 15.72 2.49
C ASP A 154 -14.86 15.04 1.16
N PHE A 155 -14.54 13.76 1.18
CA PHE A 155 -14.34 12.98 -0.04
C PHE A 155 -15.66 12.92 -0.83
N ILE A 156 -15.62 13.20 -2.13
CA ILE A 156 -16.76 13.11 -3.03
C ILE A 156 -16.66 11.76 -3.75
N ASP A 157 -17.71 10.94 -3.67
CA ASP A 157 -17.75 9.66 -4.35
C ASP A 157 -17.71 9.82 -5.88
N GLU A 158 -17.42 8.73 -6.58
CA GLU A 158 -17.32 8.73 -8.05
C GLU A 158 -18.64 9.15 -8.73
N ALA A 159 -19.76 9.06 -8.05
CA ALA A 159 -21.07 9.53 -8.53
C ALA A 159 -21.27 11.03 -8.35
N GLY A 160 -20.37 11.72 -7.65
CA GLY A 160 -20.46 13.16 -7.37
C GLY A 160 -21.60 13.54 -6.41
N ALA A 161 -22.16 12.57 -5.70
CA ALA A 161 -23.46 12.72 -5.05
C ALA A 161 -23.40 13.22 -3.60
N SER A 162 -22.31 13.01 -2.87
CA SER A 162 -22.20 13.43 -1.47
C SER A 162 -20.77 13.51 -0.97
N LYS A 163 -20.53 14.43 -0.04
CA LYS A 163 -19.31 14.45 0.76
C LYS A 163 -19.36 13.31 1.77
N GLN A 164 -18.40 12.41 1.69
CA GLN A 164 -18.35 11.22 2.54
C GLN A 164 -17.28 11.33 3.60
N ARG A 165 -17.46 10.55 4.63
CA ARG A 165 -16.47 10.31 5.68
C ARG A 165 -16.05 8.85 5.62
N ASN A 166 -14.75 8.61 5.48
CA ASN A 166 -14.21 7.26 5.45
C ASN A 166 -13.29 7.07 6.66
N ASP A 167 -13.57 6.12 7.50
CA ASP A 167 -12.73 5.74 8.63
C ASP A 167 -12.38 4.26 8.55
N VAL A 168 -11.09 3.95 8.68
CA VAL A 168 -10.55 2.59 8.58
C VAL A 168 -9.61 2.30 9.73
N MET A 169 -9.73 1.11 10.29
CA MET A 169 -8.73 0.53 11.19
C MET A 169 -7.96 -0.58 10.48
N ILE A 170 -6.64 -0.58 10.57
CA ILE A 170 -5.77 -1.58 9.98
C ILE A 170 -4.85 -2.15 11.07
N ILE A 171 -4.68 -3.47 11.08
CA ILE A 171 -3.61 -4.18 11.75
C ILE A 171 -2.67 -4.71 10.67
N SER A 172 -1.39 -4.37 10.77
CA SER A 172 -0.35 -4.79 9.82
C SER A 172 0.84 -5.36 10.59
N ILE A 173 1.18 -6.59 10.29
CA ILE A 173 2.24 -7.32 10.97
C ILE A 173 3.21 -7.86 9.92
N ASP A 174 4.49 -7.73 10.18
CA ASP A 174 5.53 -8.49 9.50
C ASP A 174 6.49 -9.12 10.51
N GLN A 175 7.04 -10.28 10.16
CA GLN A 175 7.96 -11.04 11.00
C GLN A 175 9.02 -11.73 10.14
N GLN A 176 10.27 -11.52 10.49
CA GLN A 176 11.40 -12.25 9.94
C GLN A 176 11.57 -13.59 10.65
N PHE A 177 11.88 -14.65 9.91
CA PHE A 177 12.20 -15.98 10.41
C PHE A 177 13.57 -16.43 9.87
N GLY A 178 14.59 -16.32 10.70
CA GLY A 178 15.98 -16.50 10.28
C GLY A 178 16.41 -15.46 9.26
N ASP A 179 17.38 -15.82 8.41
CA ASP A 179 17.95 -14.89 7.43
C ASP A 179 17.26 -14.94 6.05
N THR A 180 16.29 -15.83 5.88
CA THR A 180 15.81 -16.17 4.53
C THR A 180 14.31 -16.01 4.36
N VAL A 181 13.51 -16.14 5.41
CA VAL A 181 12.05 -16.12 5.31
C VAL A 181 11.47 -14.93 6.03
N GLY A 182 10.58 -14.23 5.37
CA GLY A 182 9.70 -13.24 5.96
C GLY A 182 8.25 -13.63 5.80
N ALA A 183 7.40 -13.19 6.71
CA ALA A 183 5.96 -13.34 6.58
C ALA A 183 5.26 -12.04 6.95
N PHE A 184 4.09 -11.83 6.35
CA PHE A 184 3.25 -10.69 6.70
C PHE A 184 1.78 -11.07 6.80
N THR A 185 1.03 -10.26 7.51
CA THR A 185 -0.43 -10.24 7.46
C THR A 185 -0.94 -8.82 7.62
N ARG A 186 -2.04 -8.50 6.93
CA ARG A 186 -2.74 -7.23 7.03
C ARG A 186 -4.23 -7.48 7.12
N MET A 187 -4.88 -6.81 8.05
CA MET A 187 -6.32 -6.86 8.26
C MET A 187 -6.84 -5.44 8.35
N GLY A 188 -7.83 -5.10 7.55
CA GLY A 188 -8.42 -3.77 7.50
C GLY A 188 -9.93 -3.83 7.63
N TRP A 189 -10.52 -2.94 8.43
CA TRP A 189 -11.96 -2.83 8.64
C TRP A 189 -12.44 -1.40 8.53
N ARG A 190 -13.52 -1.21 7.79
CA ARG A 190 -14.24 0.06 7.77
C ARG A 190 -15.00 0.24 9.08
N LEU A 191 -14.94 1.46 9.61
CA LEU A 191 -15.59 1.84 10.85
C LEU A 191 -16.90 2.63 10.63
N ASP A 192 -17.19 3.00 9.39
CA ASP A 192 -18.38 3.73 8.94
C ASP A 192 -19.26 2.87 8.02
N ASN A 193 -20.39 3.42 7.57
CA ASN A 193 -21.35 2.76 6.68
C ASN A 193 -21.47 3.45 5.31
N GLU A 194 -20.52 4.30 4.95
CA GLU A 194 -20.49 4.99 3.66
C GLU A 194 -20.26 4.02 2.48
N SER A 195 -20.49 4.51 1.28
CA SER A 195 -20.35 3.69 0.07
C SER A 195 -18.92 3.21 -0.12
N ILE A 196 -18.72 1.91 -0.17
CA ILE A 196 -17.40 1.30 -0.36
C ILE A 196 -17.47 -0.07 -0.99
N ASN A 197 -16.46 -0.37 -1.80
CA ASN A 197 -16.31 -1.68 -2.43
C ASN A 197 -15.97 -2.78 -1.40
N TYR A 198 -15.07 -2.53 -0.47
CA TYR A 198 -14.63 -3.52 0.51
C TYR A 198 -14.78 -3.03 1.94
N ARG A 199 -15.61 -3.73 2.71
CA ARG A 199 -15.83 -3.46 4.14
C ARG A 199 -14.72 -4.03 5.01
N ALA A 200 -14.21 -5.21 4.66
CA ALA A 200 -13.11 -5.86 5.39
C ALA A 200 -12.13 -6.53 4.41
N VAL A 201 -10.87 -6.45 4.75
CA VAL A 201 -9.75 -6.97 3.96
C VAL A 201 -8.86 -7.81 4.86
N TYR A 202 -8.45 -8.96 4.34
CA TYR A 202 -7.51 -9.88 4.99
C TYR A 202 -6.50 -10.32 3.95
N THR A 203 -5.24 -9.97 4.15
CA THR A 203 -4.14 -10.40 3.29
C THR A 203 -3.01 -10.98 4.13
N GLY A 204 -2.24 -11.88 3.54
CA GLY A 204 -1.08 -12.44 4.19
C GLY A 204 -0.27 -13.28 3.24
N GLY A 205 1.02 -13.38 3.51
CA GLY A 205 1.94 -14.08 2.64
C GLY A 205 3.32 -14.25 3.25
N ILE A 206 4.19 -14.81 2.45
CA ILE A 206 5.59 -15.06 2.76
C ILE A 206 6.48 -14.49 1.66
N ASP A 207 7.68 -14.10 2.04
CA ASP A 207 8.78 -13.76 1.16
C ASP A 207 9.97 -14.70 1.48
N ILE A 208 10.58 -15.29 0.48
CA ILE A 208 11.68 -16.24 0.62
C ILE A 208 12.89 -15.70 -0.14
N GLY A 209 13.93 -15.32 0.58
CA GLY A 209 15.20 -14.86 0.01
C GLY A 209 16.01 -15.94 -0.66
N GLY A 210 16.72 -15.60 -1.71
CA GLY A 210 17.40 -16.50 -2.63
C GLY A 210 18.67 -17.18 -2.14
N THR A 211 19.00 -17.06 -0.87
CA THR A 211 20.19 -17.71 -0.27
C THR A 211 20.14 -19.24 -0.47
N GLY A 212 18.96 -19.84 -0.36
CA GLY A 212 18.76 -21.29 -0.50
C GLY A 212 19.10 -21.86 -1.89
N TRP A 213 19.12 -21.03 -2.93
CA TRP A 213 19.50 -21.41 -4.30
C TRP A 213 20.70 -20.63 -4.85
N GLY A 214 21.49 -20.00 -3.95
CA GLY A 214 22.75 -19.32 -4.30
C GLY A 214 22.60 -17.97 -4.99
N ARG A 215 21.40 -17.34 -4.94
CA ARG A 215 21.11 -16.03 -5.53
C ARG A 215 20.58 -15.07 -4.46
N VAL A 216 21.47 -14.61 -3.61
CA VAL A 216 21.17 -13.88 -2.37
C VAL A 216 20.28 -12.64 -2.56
N LEU A 217 20.31 -12.00 -3.73
CA LEU A 217 19.53 -10.81 -4.04
C LEU A 217 18.15 -11.12 -4.64
N ASP A 218 17.91 -12.37 -5.02
CA ASP A 218 16.61 -12.81 -5.54
C ASP A 218 15.63 -13.09 -4.41
N ASN A 219 14.35 -13.04 -4.72
CA ASN A 219 13.31 -13.47 -3.78
C ASN A 219 12.08 -14.04 -4.49
N ILE A 220 11.33 -14.86 -3.75
CA ILE A 220 10.03 -15.39 -4.12
C ILE A 220 9.01 -14.89 -3.11
N GLY A 221 7.93 -14.26 -3.58
CA GLY A 221 6.77 -13.91 -2.74
C GLY A 221 5.59 -14.80 -3.09
N ILE A 222 4.83 -15.21 -2.08
CA ILE A 222 3.54 -15.92 -2.23
C ILE A 222 2.57 -15.31 -1.24
N ALA A 223 1.40 -14.86 -1.70
CA ALA A 223 0.40 -14.23 -0.86
C ALA A 223 -1.03 -14.57 -1.27
N LEU A 224 -1.92 -14.44 -0.30
CA LEU A 224 -3.35 -14.60 -0.45
C LEU A 224 -4.07 -13.36 0.04
N GLY A 225 -5.19 -13.04 -0.62
CA GLY A 225 -6.09 -11.97 -0.23
C GLY A 225 -7.54 -12.44 -0.22
N TYR A 226 -8.28 -12.00 0.80
CA TYR A 226 -9.72 -12.19 0.91
C TYR A 226 -10.35 -10.87 1.34
N MET A 227 -11.26 -10.37 0.51
CA MET A 227 -11.91 -9.10 0.72
C MET A 227 -13.43 -9.28 0.73
N ASN A 228 -14.06 -8.90 1.83
CA ASN A 228 -15.51 -8.86 1.94
C ASN A 228 -16.04 -7.59 1.30
N GLY A 229 -17.07 -7.73 0.49
CA GLY A 229 -17.77 -6.61 -0.12
C GLY A 229 -18.39 -5.69 0.93
N GLY A 230 -18.51 -4.45 0.56
CA GLY A 230 -19.21 -3.40 1.31
C GLY A 230 -20.67 -3.31 0.92
N ASN A 231 -21.10 -2.13 0.52
CA ASN A 231 -22.47 -1.82 0.13
C ASN A 231 -22.63 -1.40 -1.35
N THR A 232 -21.61 -1.67 -2.17
CA THR A 232 -21.65 -1.49 -3.62
C THR A 232 -22.01 -2.79 -4.33
N ARG A 233 -21.60 -2.94 -5.59
CA ARG A 233 -21.93 -4.09 -6.44
C ARG A 233 -21.18 -5.38 -6.10
N ILE A 234 -20.05 -5.30 -5.34
CA ILE A 234 -19.18 -6.46 -5.09
C ILE A 234 -19.57 -7.18 -3.81
N ILE A 235 -19.64 -8.52 -3.87
CA ILE A 235 -19.89 -9.38 -2.71
C ILE A 235 -18.58 -9.73 -2.02
N ARG A 236 -17.58 -10.13 -2.83
CA ARG A 236 -16.24 -10.49 -2.33
C ARG A 236 -15.24 -10.58 -3.48
N THR A 237 -13.97 -10.39 -3.13
CA THR A 237 -12.81 -10.70 -3.97
C THR A 237 -11.94 -11.74 -3.29
N ARG A 238 -11.41 -12.69 -4.06
CA ARG A 238 -10.35 -13.61 -3.67
C ARG A 238 -9.16 -13.41 -4.59
N LEU A 239 -7.98 -13.38 -4.00
CA LEU A 239 -6.71 -13.15 -4.68
C LEU A 239 -5.68 -14.17 -4.21
N ALA A 240 -4.91 -14.71 -5.12
CA ALA A 240 -3.64 -15.37 -4.84
C ALA A 240 -2.59 -14.81 -5.81
N GLU A 241 -1.42 -14.50 -5.33
CA GLU A 241 -0.30 -14.01 -6.13
C GLU A 241 0.98 -14.74 -5.76
N ALA A 242 1.79 -15.08 -6.76
CA ALA A 242 3.13 -15.60 -6.57
C ALA A 242 4.06 -14.93 -7.58
N TYR A 243 5.22 -14.47 -7.12
CA TYR A 243 6.24 -13.89 -7.98
C TYR A 243 7.64 -14.47 -7.71
N TYR A 244 8.48 -14.41 -8.72
CA TYR A 244 9.92 -14.61 -8.62
C TYR A 244 10.63 -13.37 -9.15
N ARG A 245 11.37 -12.67 -8.29
CA ARG A 245 12.19 -11.52 -8.65
C ARG A 245 13.64 -11.96 -8.79
N MET A 246 14.16 -11.85 -10.00
CA MET A 246 15.53 -12.15 -10.37
C MET A 246 16.32 -10.85 -10.48
N VAL A 247 17.30 -10.65 -9.61
CA VAL A 247 18.20 -9.49 -9.65
C VAL A 247 19.43 -9.83 -10.47
N ILE A 248 19.63 -9.11 -11.57
CA ILE A 248 20.79 -9.28 -12.44
C ILE A 248 21.97 -8.51 -11.85
N ASP A 249 21.73 -7.26 -11.45
CA ASP A 249 22.68 -6.37 -10.77
C ASP A 249 21.91 -5.32 -9.96
N PRO A 250 22.55 -4.44 -9.19
CA PRO A 250 21.85 -3.44 -8.38
C PRO A 250 20.93 -2.49 -9.16
N LYS A 251 21.10 -2.40 -10.47
CA LYS A 251 20.33 -1.49 -11.33
C LYS A 251 19.22 -2.19 -12.12
N LEU A 252 19.29 -3.52 -12.29
CA LEU A 252 18.40 -4.25 -13.17
C LEU A 252 17.84 -5.49 -12.49
N ALA A 253 16.52 -5.59 -12.43
CA ALA A 253 15.81 -6.80 -11.99
C ALA A 253 14.65 -7.13 -12.93
N PHE A 254 14.33 -8.42 -13.04
CA PHE A 254 13.14 -8.92 -13.72
C PHE A 254 12.27 -9.68 -12.73
N THR A 255 10.96 -9.50 -12.82
CA THR A 255 9.99 -10.25 -12.01
C THR A 255 9.02 -10.96 -12.93
N ALA A 256 8.90 -12.28 -12.76
CA ALA A 256 7.80 -13.07 -13.30
C ALA A 256 6.72 -13.21 -12.22
N ASP A 257 5.48 -13.02 -12.58
CA ASP A 257 4.36 -12.98 -11.67
C ASP A 257 3.16 -13.74 -12.23
N ILE A 258 2.43 -14.41 -11.34
CA ILE A 258 1.18 -15.09 -11.62
C ILE A 258 0.17 -14.73 -10.54
N GLN A 259 -1.03 -14.31 -10.96
CA GLN A 259 -2.13 -14.00 -10.08
C GLN A 259 -3.37 -14.81 -10.46
N TYR A 260 -4.06 -15.33 -9.46
CA TYR A 260 -5.44 -15.80 -9.58
C TYR A 260 -6.36 -14.79 -8.91
N MET A 261 -7.36 -14.33 -9.63
CA MET A 261 -8.37 -13.40 -9.11
C MET A 261 -9.78 -13.93 -9.36
N ARG A 262 -10.66 -13.73 -8.37
CA ARG A 262 -12.09 -13.98 -8.51
C ARG A 262 -12.89 -12.92 -7.78
N ASP A 263 -13.72 -12.20 -8.55
CA ASP A 263 -14.71 -11.26 -8.06
C ASP A 263 -16.10 -11.85 -8.17
N GLN A 264 -16.85 -11.76 -7.09
CA GLN A 264 -18.26 -12.12 -7.05
C GLN A 264 -19.13 -10.86 -6.92
N TYR A 265 -20.14 -10.76 -7.75
CA TYR A 265 -21.00 -9.59 -7.83
C TYR A 265 -22.46 -9.92 -7.52
N PHE A 266 -23.25 -8.90 -7.10
CA PHE A 266 -24.68 -9.09 -6.81
C PHE A 266 -25.54 -9.22 -8.07
N SER A 267 -25.22 -8.52 -9.16
CA SER A 267 -26.13 -8.31 -10.28
C SER A 267 -25.49 -8.45 -11.67
N ILE A 268 -24.21 -8.77 -11.73
CA ILE A 268 -23.48 -9.05 -12.98
C ILE A 268 -22.74 -10.39 -12.85
N PRO A 269 -22.35 -11.04 -13.94
CA PRO A 269 -21.56 -12.27 -13.86
C PRO A 269 -20.28 -12.10 -13.07
N ASP A 270 -19.88 -13.14 -12.32
CA ASP A 270 -18.59 -13.21 -11.64
C ASP A 270 -17.46 -13.08 -12.66
N ALA A 271 -16.37 -12.41 -12.27
CA ALA A 271 -15.11 -12.39 -13.00
C ALA A 271 -14.14 -13.35 -12.31
N GLU A 272 -13.52 -14.25 -13.08
CA GLU A 272 -12.53 -15.22 -12.57
C GLU A 272 -11.46 -15.47 -13.63
N GLY A 273 -10.18 -15.47 -13.24
CA GLY A 273 -9.10 -15.71 -14.19
C GLY A 273 -7.71 -15.78 -13.56
N ILE A 274 -6.77 -16.16 -14.39
CA ILE A 274 -5.33 -16.16 -14.09
C ILE A 274 -4.67 -15.09 -14.95
N ILE A 275 -3.80 -14.31 -14.32
CA ILE A 275 -3.05 -13.22 -14.94
C ILE A 275 -1.58 -13.58 -14.87
N TYR A 276 -0.86 -13.44 -15.97
CA TYR A 276 0.58 -13.60 -16.04
C TYR A 276 1.21 -12.24 -16.33
N SER A 277 2.17 -11.83 -15.55
CA SER A 277 2.83 -10.53 -15.69
C SER A 277 4.35 -10.66 -15.71
N LEU A 278 4.99 -9.76 -16.41
CA LEU A 278 6.44 -9.57 -16.39
C LEU A 278 6.74 -8.11 -16.06
N ARG A 279 7.63 -7.87 -15.11
CA ARG A 279 8.10 -6.54 -14.73
C ARG A 279 9.61 -6.47 -14.88
N ALA A 280 10.09 -5.41 -15.52
CA ALA A 280 11.51 -5.01 -15.50
C ALA A 280 11.64 -3.76 -14.63
N THR A 281 12.55 -3.80 -13.65
CA THR A 281 12.86 -2.65 -12.80
C THR A 281 14.25 -2.18 -13.12
N ILE A 282 14.39 -0.88 -13.45
CA ILE A 282 15.67 -0.24 -13.77
C ILE A 282 15.87 0.94 -12.82
N ASN A 283 16.99 0.93 -12.08
CA ASN A 283 17.38 1.99 -11.16
C ASN A 283 18.57 2.76 -11.75
N PHE A 284 18.47 4.08 -11.81
CA PHE A 284 19.48 4.98 -12.40
C PHE A 284 20.39 5.60 -11.34
#